data_df8b3619f35049807f599260230da013
#
_entry.id   df8b3619f35049807f599260230da013
#
_cell.length_a   1.000
_cell.length_b   1.000
_cell.length_c   1.000
_cell.angle_alpha   90.00
_cell.angle_beta   90.00
_cell.angle_gamma   90.00
#
_symmetry.space_group_name_H-M   'P 1'
#
loop_
_entity.id
_entity.type
_entity.pdbx_description
1 polymer ?
#
loop_
_entity_poly.entity_id
_entity_poly.type
_entity_poly.pdbx_seq_one_letter_code
_entity_poly.pdbx_strand_id
1 'polypeptide(L)'
;MPAGSGKTGAGAEGDRGALYAPAYLENPQPSYPERSRQQGEEGVVLLKVRVGVNGRALAVELARSSGFRRLDQSALETVSRWRFAPAVRNGAAIESTLTVPIRFQAGG
;
A
#
# COMPACT_ATOMS: atom_id res chain seq x y z
N MET A 1 -3.10 11.13 -22.11
CA MET A 1 -3.23 10.48 -21.69
C MET A 1 -3.34 10.06 -21.02
N PRO A 2 -3.44 10.50 -21.45
CA PRO A 2 -3.46 9.97 -20.83
C PRO A 2 -3.62 9.31 -20.47
N ALA A 3 -3.65 9.66 -20.87
CA ALA A 3 -3.80 8.83 -20.61
C ALA A 3 -3.89 8.16 -20.24
N GLY A 4 -3.86 8.53 -20.57
CA GLY A 4 -3.87 7.73 -20.34
C GLY A 4 -4.14 7.13 -20.02
N SER A 5 -4.11 7.34 -20.38
CA SER A 5 -4.33 6.57 -20.16
C SER A 5 -4.61 5.71 -20.10
N GLY A 6 -4.73 5.99 -20.45
CA GLY A 6 -4.87 5.15 -20.55
C GLY A 6 -5.10 4.47 -20.71
N LYS A 7 -4.94 4.28 -21.11
CA LYS A 7 -4.96 3.67 -21.30
C LYS A 7 -5.18 2.84 -21.11
N THR A 8 -5.26 2.99 -21.45
CA THR A 8 -5.36 2.20 -21.43
C THR A 8 -5.41 1.40 -21.59
N GLY A 9 -5.41 1.78 -21.74
CA GLY A 9 -5.40 0.79 -22.10
C GLY A 9 -5.07 -0.39 -22.50
N ALA A 10 -5.34 -0.53 -23.50
CA ALA A 10 -5.22 -1.80 -24.01
C ALA A 10 -3.85 -2.27 -24.10
N GLY A 11 -3.15 -1.65 -24.86
CA GLY A 11 -1.82 -2.12 -25.02
C GLY A 11 -1.18 -2.26 -23.71
N ALA A 12 -1.73 -1.59 -22.82
CA ALA A 12 -1.19 -1.63 -21.50
C ALA A 12 -1.49 -2.91 -20.79
N GLU A 13 -2.25 -3.79 -21.40
CA GLU A 13 -2.54 -5.03 -20.78
C GLU A 13 -1.29 -5.78 -20.40
N GLY A 14 -0.20 -5.58 -21.06
CA GLY A 14 1.03 -6.26 -20.75
C GLY A 14 1.91 -5.60 -19.71
N ASP A 15 1.56 -4.37 -19.32
CA ASP A 15 2.39 -3.59 -18.41
C ASP A 15 1.56 -2.82 -17.41
N ARG A 16 1.93 -2.93 -16.15
CA ARG A 16 1.31 -2.11 -15.11
C ARG A 16 2.16 -2.17 -13.85
N GLY A 17 2.02 -1.17 -12.98
CA GLY A 17 2.67 -1.19 -11.69
C GLY A 17 1.89 -2.04 -10.69
N ALA A 18 2.47 -2.28 -9.54
CA ALA A 18 1.81 -3.05 -8.50
C ALA A 18 0.64 -2.26 -7.92
N LEU A 19 -0.39 -2.97 -7.48
CA LEU A 19 -1.60 -2.37 -6.92
C LEU A 19 -1.95 -3.02 -5.60
N TYR A 20 -2.60 -2.27 -4.71
CA TYR A 20 -3.01 -2.83 -3.43
C TYR A 20 -4.50 -2.64 -3.14
N ALA A 21 -5.22 -1.91 -4.00
CA ALA A 21 -6.61 -1.57 -3.74
C ALA A 21 -7.66 -2.36 -4.52
N PRO A 22 -7.33 -3.34 -5.37
CA PRO A 22 -8.40 -4.08 -6.04
C PRO A 22 -9.30 -4.74 -5.02
N ALA A 23 -10.61 -4.66 -5.25
CA ALA A 23 -11.58 -5.17 -4.30
C ALA A 23 -11.37 -6.64 -3.95
N TYR A 24 -10.90 -7.44 -4.90
CA TYR A 24 -10.73 -8.86 -4.65
C TYR A 24 -9.57 -9.19 -3.70
N LEU A 25 -8.75 -8.23 -3.38
CA LEU A 25 -7.62 -8.47 -2.48
C LEU A 25 -8.01 -8.40 -1.01
N GLU A 26 -9.11 -7.72 -0.70
CA GLU A 26 -9.67 -7.70 0.66
C GLU A 26 -8.64 -7.31 1.74
N ASN A 27 -7.91 -6.24 1.49
CA ASN A 27 -6.91 -5.78 2.46
C ASN A 27 -7.57 -4.98 3.58
N PRO A 28 -7.43 -5.41 4.84
CA PRO A 28 -8.05 -4.66 5.94
C PRO A 28 -7.25 -3.41 6.26
N GLN A 29 -7.95 -2.42 6.79
CA GLN A 29 -7.31 -1.20 7.25
C GLN A 29 -6.53 -1.48 8.53
N PRO A 30 -5.37 -0.84 8.73
CA PRO A 30 -4.66 -0.95 10.00
C PRO A 30 -5.51 -0.45 11.15
N SER A 31 -5.42 -1.13 12.30
CA SER A 31 -6.14 -0.73 13.49
C SER A 31 -5.61 0.59 14.03
N TYR A 32 -6.52 1.43 14.50
CA TYR A 32 -6.14 2.66 15.18
C TYR A 32 -5.83 2.26 16.62
N PRO A 33 -4.57 2.36 17.08
CA PRO A 33 -4.26 1.96 18.44
C PRO A 33 -5.08 2.79 19.44
N GLU A 34 -5.64 2.10 20.43
CA GLU A 34 -6.53 2.76 21.37
C GLU A 34 -5.85 3.93 22.08
N ARG A 35 -4.61 3.74 22.51
CA ARG A 35 -3.88 4.80 23.18
C ARG A 35 -3.63 5.99 22.28
N SER A 36 -3.37 5.74 21.02
CA SER A 36 -3.20 6.81 20.05
C SER A 36 -4.49 7.62 19.89
N ARG A 37 -5.62 6.90 19.82
CA ARG A 37 -6.91 7.57 19.69
C ARG A 37 -7.19 8.44 20.92
N GLN A 38 -6.92 7.91 22.11
CA GLN A 38 -7.16 8.64 23.35
C GLN A 38 -6.32 9.91 23.44
N GLN A 39 -5.12 9.86 22.89
CA GLN A 39 -4.21 11.00 22.94
C GLN A 39 -4.32 11.92 21.73
N GLY A 40 -5.24 11.62 20.83
CA GLY A 40 -5.42 12.46 19.65
C GLY A 40 -4.29 12.38 18.64
N GLU A 41 -3.56 11.29 18.61
CA GLU A 41 -2.47 11.12 17.66
C GLU A 41 -3.03 10.87 16.27
N GLU A 42 -2.62 11.68 15.31
CA GLU A 42 -3.08 11.57 13.93
C GLU A 42 -1.91 11.79 13.00
N GLY A 43 -2.01 11.28 11.80
CA GLY A 43 -0.97 11.51 10.82
C GLY A 43 -1.04 10.53 9.68
N VAL A 44 -0.09 10.64 8.77
CA VAL A 44 0.00 9.77 7.60
C VAL A 44 1.31 9.03 7.67
N VAL A 45 1.24 7.71 7.50
CA VAL A 45 2.42 6.87 7.43
C VAL A 45 2.64 6.52 5.96
N LEU A 46 3.84 6.75 5.45
CA LEU A 46 4.16 6.34 4.10
C LEU A 46 5.03 5.10 4.18
N LEU A 47 4.60 4.04 3.53
CA LEU A 47 5.30 2.76 3.54
C LEU A 47 5.80 2.43 2.15
N LYS A 48 7.04 1.99 2.07
CA LYS A 48 7.61 1.53 0.82
C LYS A 48 7.53 0.01 0.83
N VAL A 49 6.84 -0.55 -0.14
CA VAL A 49 6.57 -1.99 -0.17
C VAL A 49 7.21 -2.59 -1.40
N ARG A 50 8.00 -3.64 -1.19
CA ARG A 50 8.52 -4.42 -2.30
C ARG A 50 7.60 -5.61 -2.50
N VAL A 51 6.98 -5.70 -3.68
CA VAL A 51 5.97 -6.69 -3.99
C VAL A 51 6.56 -7.77 -4.87
N GLY A 52 6.40 -9.03 -4.45
CA GLY A 52 6.91 -10.16 -5.20
C GLY A 52 5.99 -10.53 -6.34
N VAL A 53 6.46 -11.42 -7.20
CA VAL A 53 5.69 -11.85 -8.37
C VAL A 53 4.40 -12.56 -7.96
N ASN A 54 4.34 -13.09 -6.74
CA ASN A 54 3.13 -13.76 -6.24
C ASN A 54 2.19 -12.80 -5.51
N GLY A 55 2.48 -11.50 -5.52
CA GLY A 55 1.61 -10.52 -4.87
C GLY A 55 1.85 -10.38 -3.38
N ARG A 56 2.85 -11.01 -2.84
CA ARG A 56 3.15 -10.89 -1.41
C ARG A 56 4.15 -9.78 -1.17
N ALA A 57 4.05 -9.13 -0.01
CA ALA A 57 5.03 -8.13 0.39
C ALA A 57 6.32 -8.84 0.78
N LEU A 58 7.39 -8.60 0.05
CA LEU A 58 8.70 -9.14 0.36
C LEU A 58 9.38 -8.33 1.45
N ALA A 59 9.09 -7.03 1.49
CA ALA A 59 9.63 -6.14 2.49
C ALA A 59 8.73 -4.92 2.59
N VAL A 60 8.57 -4.40 3.80
CA VAL A 60 7.83 -3.17 4.04
C VAL A 60 8.71 -2.27 4.89
N GLU A 61 8.99 -1.08 4.40
CA GLU A 61 9.84 -0.12 5.09
C GLU A 61 9.09 1.16 5.36
N LEU A 62 9.42 1.81 6.46
CA LEU A 62 8.86 3.10 6.79
C LEU A 62 9.56 4.16 5.93
N ALA A 63 8.83 4.71 4.95
CA ALA A 63 9.37 5.77 4.11
C ALA A 63 9.22 7.12 4.78
N ARG A 64 8.13 7.31 5.54
CA ARG A 64 7.91 8.54 6.27
C ARG A 64 7.02 8.26 7.48
N SER A 65 7.48 8.66 8.64
CA SER A 65 6.74 8.44 9.89
C SER A 65 5.57 9.42 10.00
N SER A 66 4.50 8.98 10.68
CA SER A 66 3.41 9.85 11.05
C SER A 66 3.83 10.82 12.15
N GLY A 67 4.96 10.54 12.81
CA GLY A 67 5.37 11.26 14.00
C GLY A 67 5.03 10.49 15.26
N PHE A 68 4.34 9.36 15.14
CA PHE A 68 3.92 8.58 16.31
C PHE A 68 4.25 7.11 16.07
N ARG A 69 5.04 6.54 16.97
CA ARG A 69 5.50 5.17 16.82
C ARG A 69 4.35 4.17 16.75
N ARG A 70 3.30 4.36 17.56
CA ARG A 70 2.19 3.41 17.57
C ARG A 70 1.47 3.36 16.23
N LEU A 71 1.30 4.51 15.59
CA LEU A 71 0.65 4.57 14.28
C LEU A 71 1.53 3.91 13.24
N ASP A 72 2.81 4.23 13.26
CA ASP A 72 3.76 3.65 12.31
C ASP A 72 3.79 2.15 12.42
N GLN A 73 3.80 1.63 13.65
CA GLN A 73 3.88 0.20 13.87
C GLN A 73 2.62 -0.52 13.42
N SER A 74 1.47 0.06 13.70
CA SER A 74 0.20 -0.51 13.26
C SER A 74 0.15 -0.63 11.75
N ALA A 75 0.60 0.42 11.05
CA ALA A 75 0.63 0.42 9.60
C ALA A 75 1.58 -0.64 9.06
N LEU A 76 2.78 -0.71 9.61
CA LEU A 76 3.77 -1.69 9.16
C LEU A 76 3.28 -3.12 9.32
N GLU A 77 2.71 -3.44 10.46
CA GLU A 77 2.25 -4.80 10.74
C GLU A 77 1.12 -5.21 9.80
N THR A 78 0.18 -4.33 9.61
CA THR A 78 -0.99 -4.67 8.79
C THR A 78 -0.63 -4.77 7.33
N VAL A 79 0.07 -3.78 6.81
CA VAL A 79 0.40 -3.75 5.38
C VAL A 79 1.33 -4.89 5.00
N SER A 80 2.15 -5.37 5.94
CA SER A 80 3.02 -6.51 5.66
C SER A 80 2.22 -7.78 5.34
N ARG A 81 0.96 -7.82 5.75
CA ARG A 81 0.09 -8.97 5.50
C ARG A 81 -0.87 -8.74 4.35
N TRP A 82 -0.85 -7.56 3.76
CA TRP A 82 -1.74 -7.25 2.62
C TRP A 82 -1.36 -8.07 1.40
N ARG A 83 -2.35 -8.26 0.53
CA ARG A 83 -2.14 -8.87 -0.77
C ARG A 83 -2.07 -7.77 -1.79
N PHE A 84 -1.24 -7.97 -2.80
CA PHE A 84 -1.00 -6.99 -3.84
C PHE A 84 -1.19 -7.65 -5.20
N ALA A 85 -1.58 -6.86 -6.18
CA ALA A 85 -1.54 -7.31 -7.56
C ALA A 85 -0.14 -6.95 -8.04
N PRO A 86 0.67 -7.92 -8.44
CA PRO A 86 2.06 -7.61 -8.80
C PRO A 86 2.15 -6.78 -10.07
N ALA A 87 3.26 -6.08 -10.23
CA ALA A 87 3.52 -5.35 -11.45
C ALA A 87 3.64 -6.35 -12.60
N VAL A 88 3.30 -5.90 -13.80
CA VAL A 88 3.34 -6.75 -15.00
C VAL A 88 4.14 -6.03 -16.07
N ARG A 89 5.03 -6.77 -16.71
CA ARG A 89 5.78 -6.27 -17.84
C ARG A 89 5.79 -7.33 -18.93
N ASN A 90 5.42 -6.94 -20.13
CA ASN A 90 5.33 -7.86 -21.27
C ASN A 90 4.48 -9.06 -20.93
N GLY A 91 3.39 -8.84 -20.19
CA GLY A 91 2.46 -9.89 -19.82
C GLY A 91 2.91 -10.80 -18.68
N ALA A 92 4.06 -10.56 -18.08
CA ALA A 92 4.56 -11.39 -16.99
C ALA A 92 4.67 -10.61 -15.70
N ALA A 93 4.33 -11.25 -14.58
CA ALA A 93 4.47 -10.64 -13.28
C ALA A 93 5.94 -10.42 -12.94
N ILE A 94 6.25 -9.25 -12.41
CA ILE A 94 7.60 -8.94 -11.99
C ILE A 94 7.59 -8.37 -10.59
N GLU A 95 8.71 -8.47 -9.92
CA GLU A 95 8.91 -7.84 -8.63
C GLU A 95 8.95 -6.32 -8.83
N SER A 96 8.36 -5.58 -7.89
CA SER A 96 8.33 -4.13 -8.01
C SER A 96 8.15 -3.48 -6.65
N THR A 97 8.24 -2.15 -6.62
CA THR A 97 8.12 -1.38 -5.40
C THR A 97 7.01 -0.37 -5.57
N LEU A 98 6.23 -0.16 -4.50
CA LEU A 98 5.24 0.90 -4.50
C LEU A 98 5.18 1.55 -3.12
N THR A 99 4.60 2.75 -3.07
CA THR A 99 4.42 3.47 -1.82
C THR A 99 2.94 3.41 -1.42
N VAL A 100 2.70 3.06 -0.17
CA VAL A 100 1.34 2.96 0.36
C VAL A 100 1.18 4.00 1.46
N PRO A 101 0.25 4.95 1.29
CA PRO A 101 -0.04 5.91 2.37
C PRO A 101 -1.14 5.36 3.26
N ILE A 102 -0.93 5.44 4.56
CA ILE A 102 -1.94 5.04 5.54
C ILE A 102 -2.26 6.28 6.38
N ARG A 103 -3.50 6.71 6.33
CA ARG A 103 -3.93 7.88 7.08
C ARG A 103 -4.65 7.46 8.36
N PHE A 104 -4.19 7.99 9.48
CA PHE A 104 -4.86 7.82 10.76
C PHE A 104 -5.50 9.16 11.13
N GLN A 105 -6.81 9.16 11.26
CA GLN A 105 -7.55 10.39 11.53
C GLN A 105 -8.66 10.08 12.51
N ALA A 106 -8.57 10.64 13.70
CA ALA A 106 -9.53 10.40 14.76
C ALA A 106 -10.63 11.43 14.71
N GLY A 107 -11.75 11.12 15.30
CA GLY A 107 -12.78 12.09 15.52
C GLY A 107 -13.49 12.55 14.28
N GLY A 108 -13.41 11.83 13.27
CA GLY A 108 -14.09 12.23 12.03
C GLY A 108 -15.53 12.53 12.17
#